data_0e81b40bdefa6484effa8a046ba1bc75
#
_entry.id   0e81b40bdefa6484effa8a046ba1bc75
#
_cell.length_a   1.000
_cell.length_b   1.000
_cell.length_c   1.000
_cell.angle_alpha   90.00
_cell.angle_beta   90.00
_cell.angle_gamma   90.00
#
_symmetry.space_group_name_H-M   'P 1'
#
loop_
_entity.id
_entity.type
_entity.pdbx_description
1 polymer ?
#
loop_
_entity_poly.entity_id
_entity_poly.type
_entity_poly.pdbx_seq_one_letter_code
_entity_poly.pdbx_strand_id
1 'polypeptide(L)'
;MKSRNTFKKGSCELLVLHILNKKGDCYGYELGQIIRDITNEYLSFPEGSMYPVLYKMIDNGYITDYKKQVGKRMTRVYYHIEPSGQDRLEELTQ
;
A
#
# COMPACT_ATOMS: atom_id res chain seq x y z
N MET A 1 -1.12 -21.36 10.11
CA MET A 1 -2.23 -21.33 10.13
C MET A 1 -2.86 -20.14 10.60
N LYS A 2 -2.81 -19.86 11.78
CA LYS A 2 -3.31 -18.70 12.22
C LYS A 2 -2.75 -17.54 11.55
N SER A 3 -1.53 -17.51 11.21
CA SER A 3 -0.91 -16.37 10.60
C SER A 3 -1.53 -15.98 9.31
N ARG A 4 -2.10 -16.93 8.60
CA ARG A 4 -2.72 -16.60 7.36
C ARG A 4 -3.88 -15.70 7.53
N ASN A 5 -4.70 -15.94 8.52
CA ASN A 5 -5.84 -15.11 8.76
C ASN A 5 -5.43 -13.74 9.20
N THR A 6 -4.33 -13.64 9.91
CA THR A 6 -3.85 -12.38 10.37
C THR A 6 -3.48 -11.47 9.22
N PHE A 7 -3.05 -12.05 8.13
CA PHE A 7 -2.66 -11.26 7.00
C PHE A 7 -3.78 -10.78 6.12
N LYS A 8 -4.98 -10.86 6.55
CA LYS A 8 -6.03 -10.44 5.74
C LYS A 8 -6.24 -9.00 5.64
N LYS A 9 -6.62 -8.33 6.61
CA LYS A 9 -6.89 -6.95 6.54
C LYS A 9 -5.79 -6.10 6.99
N GLY A 10 -5.46 -6.15 8.21
CA GLY A 10 -4.47 -5.28 8.79
C GLY A 10 -3.13 -5.37 8.11
N SER A 11 -2.82 -6.52 7.56
CA SER A 11 -1.50 -6.69 6.97
C SER A 11 -1.32 -5.94 5.67
N CYS A 12 -2.37 -5.81 4.89
CA CYS A 12 -2.27 -5.06 3.65
C CYS A 12 -2.02 -3.59 3.97
N GLU A 13 -2.76 -3.05 4.92
CA GLU A 13 -2.58 -1.67 5.32
C GLU A 13 -1.17 -1.45 5.85
N LEU A 14 -0.72 -2.34 6.72
CA LEU A 14 0.61 -2.24 7.31
C LEU A 14 1.70 -2.27 6.23
N LEU A 15 1.57 -3.19 5.29
CA LEU A 15 2.57 -3.32 4.25
C LEU A 15 2.61 -2.08 3.35
N VAL A 16 1.45 -1.56 3.01
CA VAL A 16 1.41 -0.37 2.17
C VAL A 16 2.08 0.80 2.89
N LEU A 17 1.75 1.01 4.16
CA LEU A 17 2.35 2.10 4.92
C LEU A 17 3.85 1.91 5.06
N HIS A 18 4.27 0.70 5.34
CA HIS A 18 5.68 0.40 5.52
C HIS A 18 6.47 0.68 4.23
N ILE A 19 5.94 0.22 3.11
CA ILE A 19 6.61 0.39 1.84
C ILE A 19 6.70 1.86 1.46
N LEU A 20 5.61 2.58 1.60
CA LEU A 20 5.61 3.99 1.25
C LEU A 20 6.51 4.80 2.18
N ASN A 21 6.58 4.41 3.44
CA ASN A 21 7.42 5.11 4.40
C ASN A 21 8.90 4.86 4.12
N LYS A 22 9.23 3.65 3.74
CA LYS A 22 10.62 3.30 3.55
C LYS A 22 11.15 3.60 2.15
N LYS A 23 10.38 3.26 1.15
CA LYS A 23 10.81 3.42 -0.21
C LYS A 23 10.43 4.76 -0.82
N GLY A 24 9.34 5.35 -0.38
CA GLY A 24 8.84 6.57 -0.97
C GLY A 24 7.62 6.27 -1.81
N ASP A 25 7.22 7.24 -2.60
CA ASP A 25 5.98 7.13 -3.38
C ASP A 25 6.07 5.99 -4.38
N CYS A 26 4.98 5.27 -4.50
CA CYS A 26 4.90 4.15 -5.43
C CYS A 26 3.57 4.20 -6.15
N TYR A 27 3.54 3.70 -7.39
CA TYR A 27 2.26 3.60 -8.08
C TYR A 27 1.66 2.21 -7.81
N GLY A 28 0.38 2.06 -8.13
CA GLY A 28 -0.38 0.89 -7.70
C GLY A 28 0.23 -0.45 -8.08
N TYR A 29 0.59 -0.60 -9.36
CA TYR A 29 1.16 -1.86 -9.81
C TYR A 29 2.48 -2.14 -9.08
N GLU A 30 3.28 -1.11 -8.85
CA GLU A 30 4.55 -1.24 -8.17
C GLU A 30 4.33 -1.70 -6.73
N LEU A 31 3.34 -1.13 -6.05
CA LEU A 31 3.01 -1.55 -4.69
C LEU A 31 2.64 -3.03 -4.66
N GLY A 32 1.82 -3.46 -5.61
CA GLY A 32 1.41 -4.85 -5.66
C GLY A 32 2.57 -5.79 -5.87
N GLN A 33 3.51 -5.39 -6.73
CA GLN A 33 4.67 -6.22 -6.99
C GLN A 33 5.57 -6.31 -5.76
N ILE A 34 5.79 -5.20 -5.07
CA ILE A 34 6.62 -5.19 -3.90
C ILE A 34 6.01 -6.05 -2.81
N ILE A 35 4.70 -5.96 -2.61
CA ILE A 35 4.04 -6.78 -1.61
C ILE A 35 4.20 -8.25 -1.95
N ARG A 36 4.06 -8.59 -3.21
CA ARG A 36 4.21 -9.96 -3.65
C ARG A 36 5.62 -10.46 -3.37
N ASP A 37 6.60 -9.62 -3.68
CA ASP A 37 8.00 -10.00 -3.48
C ASP A 37 8.35 -10.14 -2.01
N ILE A 38 7.88 -9.22 -1.18
CA ILE A 38 8.18 -9.24 0.24
C ILE A 38 7.55 -10.46 0.89
N THR A 39 6.36 -10.81 0.49
CA THR A 39 5.66 -11.92 1.11
C THR A 39 5.93 -13.23 0.39
N ASN A 40 6.80 -13.19 -0.62
CA ASN A 40 7.16 -14.36 -1.39
C ASN A 40 5.92 -14.98 -2.00
N GLU A 41 5.03 -14.12 -2.45
CA GLU A 41 3.77 -14.50 -3.07
C GLU A 41 2.83 -15.18 -2.11
N TYR A 42 3.16 -15.16 -0.83
CA TYR A 42 2.32 -15.76 0.16
C TYR A 42 1.03 -14.99 0.29
N LEU A 43 1.11 -13.66 0.21
CA LEU A 43 -0.05 -12.83 0.23
C LEU A 43 -0.28 -12.35 -1.17
N SER A 44 -0.91 -13.17 -1.96
CA SER A 44 -1.14 -12.72 -3.28
C SER A 44 -2.45 -11.95 -3.26
N PHE A 45 -2.36 -10.64 -3.26
CA PHE A 45 -3.52 -9.83 -3.32
C PHE A 45 -3.90 -9.67 -4.76
N PRO A 46 -5.05 -10.10 -5.17
CA PRO A 46 -5.55 -9.70 -6.48
C PRO A 46 -5.64 -8.18 -6.41
N GLU A 47 -5.43 -7.52 -7.51
CA GLU A 47 -5.50 -6.09 -7.54
C GLU A 47 -6.79 -5.59 -6.96
N GLY A 48 -7.87 -6.33 -7.18
CA GLY A 48 -9.15 -5.93 -6.66
C GLY A 48 -9.23 -5.88 -5.16
N SER A 49 -8.33 -6.58 -4.47
CA SER A 49 -8.34 -6.57 -3.01
C SER A 49 -7.51 -5.43 -2.44
N MET A 50 -6.46 -5.04 -3.14
CA MET A 50 -5.59 -3.99 -2.66
C MET A 50 -6.22 -2.62 -2.79
N TYR A 51 -6.85 -2.34 -3.93
CA TYR A 51 -7.36 -1.00 -4.18
C TYR A 51 -8.42 -0.53 -3.18
N PRO A 52 -9.36 -1.37 -2.76
CA PRO A 52 -10.29 -0.93 -1.72
C PRO A 52 -9.59 -0.52 -0.44
N VAL A 53 -8.50 -1.18 -0.09
CA VAL A 53 -7.73 -0.81 1.08
C VAL A 53 -7.07 0.55 0.87
N LEU A 54 -6.52 0.78 -0.31
CA LEU A 54 -5.91 2.06 -0.62
C LEU A 54 -6.92 3.19 -0.54
N TYR A 55 -8.13 2.97 -1.07
CA TYR A 55 -9.15 4.00 -1.03
C TYR A 55 -9.55 4.33 0.40
N LYS A 56 -9.64 3.30 1.23
CA LYS A 56 -9.99 3.53 2.61
C LYS A 56 -8.90 4.29 3.33
N MET A 57 -7.65 4.01 3.01
CA MET A 57 -6.54 4.71 3.62
C MET A 57 -6.51 6.17 3.19
N ILE A 58 -6.91 6.44 1.96
CA ILE A 58 -7.02 7.81 1.49
C ILE A 58 -8.14 8.52 2.26
N ASP A 59 -9.27 7.85 2.44
CA ASP A 59 -10.38 8.43 3.17
C ASP A 59 -9.99 8.75 4.60
N ASN A 60 -9.14 7.95 5.20
CA ASN A 60 -8.69 8.18 6.56
C ASN A 60 -7.55 9.19 6.64
N GLY A 61 -7.07 9.65 5.51
CA GLY A 61 -6.01 10.65 5.51
C GLY A 61 -4.62 10.09 5.74
N TYR A 62 -4.46 8.78 5.69
CA TYR A 62 -3.15 8.17 5.93
C TYR A 62 -2.24 8.29 4.71
N ILE A 63 -2.82 8.28 3.53
CA ILE A 63 -2.07 8.43 2.29
C ILE A 63 -2.85 9.34 1.36
N THR A 64 -2.17 9.83 0.36
CA THR A 64 -2.82 10.60 -0.70
C THR A 64 -2.39 10.02 -2.03
N ASP A 65 -3.08 10.38 -3.08
CA ASP A 65 -2.70 9.90 -4.40
C ASP A 65 -2.56 11.09 -5.35
N TYR A 66 -1.82 10.89 -6.40
CA TYR A 66 -1.67 11.91 -7.41
C TYR A 66 -1.31 11.24 -8.73
N LYS A 67 -1.63 11.90 -9.83
CA LYS A 67 -1.35 11.36 -11.14
C LYS A 67 -0.04 11.92 -11.64
N LYS A 68 0.71 11.11 -12.34
CA LYS A 68 1.97 11.53 -12.89
C LYS A 68 2.08 10.97 -14.30
N GLN A 69 2.39 11.82 -15.23
CA GLN A 69 2.56 11.38 -16.62
C GLN A 69 3.93 10.75 -16.77
N VAL A 70 3.96 9.55 -17.35
CA VAL A 70 5.22 8.88 -17.62
C VAL A 70 5.23 8.60 -19.11
N GLY A 71 6.24 9.08 -19.78
CA GLY A 71 6.28 8.95 -21.23
C GLY A 71 5.28 9.88 -21.87
N LYS A 72 4.92 9.59 -23.06
CA LYS A 72 4.06 10.48 -23.80
C LYS A 72 2.58 10.25 -23.62
N ARG A 73 2.19 9.05 -23.38
CA ARG A 73 0.78 8.73 -23.31
C ARG A 73 0.32 8.02 -22.09
N MET A 74 1.20 7.75 -21.18
CA MET A 74 0.83 6.97 -20.02
C MET A 74 0.79 7.83 -18.76
N THR A 75 -0.26 7.64 -17.98
CA THR A 75 -0.39 8.32 -16.71
C THR A 75 -0.48 7.26 -15.63
N ARG A 76 0.23 7.44 -14.54
CA ARG A 76 0.20 6.53 -13.43
C ARG A 76 -0.29 7.24 -12.19
N VAL A 77 -1.00 6.51 -11.33
CA VAL A 77 -1.45 7.04 -10.06
C VAL A 77 -0.46 6.59 -9.00
N TYR A 78 0.16 7.57 -8.35
CA TYR A 78 1.12 7.31 -7.29
C TYR A 78 0.47 7.54 -5.94
N TYR A 79 0.99 6.88 -4.94
CA TYR A 79 0.50 6.98 -3.57
C TYR A 79 1.62 7.50 -2.68
N HIS A 80 1.25 8.35 -1.75
CA HIS A 80 2.20 9.05 -0.89
C HIS A 80 1.73 8.94 0.56
N ILE A 81 2.63 8.62 1.49
CA ILE A 81 2.26 8.51 2.89
C ILE A 81 2.24 9.89 3.51
N GLU A 82 1.21 10.15 4.31
CA GLU A 82 1.06 11.42 4.99
C GLU A 82 1.54 11.28 6.43
N PRO A 83 1.76 12.37 7.15
CA PRO A 83 2.20 12.26 8.56
C PRO A 83 1.25 11.41 9.39
N SER A 84 -0.07 11.53 9.16
CA SER A 84 -1.01 10.70 9.89
C SER A 84 -0.83 9.23 9.53
N GLY A 85 -0.38 8.95 8.30
CA GLY A 85 -0.07 7.58 7.92
C GLY A 85 1.15 7.06 8.65
N GLN A 86 2.14 7.92 8.88
CA GLN A 86 3.31 7.52 9.64
C GLN A 86 2.94 7.21 11.07
N ASP A 87 2.04 8.00 11.66
CA ASP A 87 1.55 7.73 13.00
C ASP A 87 0.80 6.41 13.04
N ARG A 88 0.00 6.15 12.02
CA ARG A 88 -0.76 4.91 11.94
C ARG A 88 0.19 3.72 11.84
N LEU A 89 1.26 3.87 11.06
CA LEU A 89 2.25 2.81 10.93
C LEU A 89 2.85 2.48 12.29
N GLU A 90 3.16 3.52 13.06
CA GLU A 90 3.71 3.33 14.37
C GLU A 90 2.73 2.58 15.26
N GLU A 91 1.46 2.91 15.19
CA GLU A 91 0.45 2.22 15.97
C GLU A 91 0.39 0.74 15.60
N LEU A 92 0.47 0.45 14.34
CA LEU A 92 0.34 -0.92 13.87
C LEU A 92 1.56 -1.78 14.19
N THR A 93 2.69 -1.16 14.44
CA THR A 93 3.91 -1.90 14.71
C THR A 93 4.30 -1.94 16.18
N GLN A 94 3.45 -1.46 17.04
CA GLN A 94 3.75 -1.50 18.47
C GLN A 94 3.42 -2.82 19.14
#